data_92e948091122116b713678fe1395d101
#
_entry.id   92e948091122116b713678fe1395d101
#
_cell.length_a   1.000
_cell.length_b   1.000
_cell.length_c   1.000
_cell.angle_alpha   90.00
_cell.angle_beta   90.00
_cell.angle_gamma   90.00
#
_symmetry.space_group_name_H-M   'P 1'
#
loop_
_entity.id
_entity.type
_entity.pdbx_description
1 polymer ?
#
loop_
_entity_poly.entity_id
_entity_poly.type
_entity_poly.pdbx_seq_one_letter_code
_entity_poly.pdbx_strand_id
1 'polypeptide(L)'
;LTDEPDESLVIATPFEKPGHFYYNQKINCLRASGWVKLGGEKFELTPDRFFAVLDWGRGVWTYHNTWYWSSASGLLDGAPFGWNLGYGFGDTSAATENALIYNGRLHKLDHVTFEIPMKDRKEDYLSPWRFTSSDGRFEMQFRPVLDRAACTDFKLLKSDQHQVFGRFTGTAVLDDGTAVRVKDFLAAMPKPEKKSTSSTE
;
A
#
# COMPACT_ATOMS: atom_id res chain seq x y z
N LEU A 1 -0.07 -11.71 -16.80
CA LEU A 1 0.68 -10.50 -16.49
C LEU A 1 1.87 -10.41 -17.43
N THR A 2 2.09 -9.27 -17.99
CA THR A 2 3.16 -8.96 -18.94
C THR A 2 3.82 -7.66 -18.52
N ASP A 3 5.04 -7.42 -19.04
CA ASP A 3 5.80 -6.21 -18.81
C ASP A 3 6.06 -5.94 -17.32
N GLU A 4 6.88 -6.77 -16.70
CA GLU A 4 7.41 -6.50 -15.36
C GLU A 4 8.30 -5.27 -15.39
N PRO A 5 8.28 -4.42 -14.33
CA PRO A 5 9.24 -3.33 -14.22
C PRO A 5 10.66 -3.89 -14.10
N ASP A 6 11.66 -3.10 -14.51
CA ASP A 6 13.07 -3.51 -14.45
C ASP A 6 13.54 -3.76 -13.01
N GLU A 7 12.91 -3.08 -12.04
CA GLU A 7 13.27 -3.13 -10.63
C GLU A 7 12.06 -3.45 -9.76
N SER A 8 12.29 -4.19 -8.68
CA SER A 8 11.28 -4.51 -7.67
C SER A 8 11.81 -4.29 -6.25
N LEU A 9 10.91 -4.07 -5.31
CA LEU A 9 11.26 -3.93 -3.91
C LEU A 9 11.36 -5.31 -3.25
N VAL A 10 12.50 -5.58 -2.60
CA VAL A 10 12.69 -6.74 -1.73
C VAL A 10 13.23 -6.26 -0.40
N ILE A 11 12.63 -6.69 0.71
CA ILE A 11 13.04 -6.29 2.06
C ILE A 11 12.84 -7.42 3.06
N ALA A 12 13.72 -7.49 4.06
CA ALA A 12 13.56 -8.29 5.27
C ALA A 12 13.41 -7.36 6.46
N THR A 13 12.25 -7.37 7.10
CA THR A 13 11.93 -6.52 8.25
C THR A 13 11.94 -7.38 9.50
N PRO A 14 12.79 -7.11 10.50
CA PRO A 14 12.78 -7.83 11.77
C PRO A 14 11.62 -7.34 12.65
N PHE A 15 11.27 -8.18 13.64
CA PHE A 15 10.43 -7.77 14.78
C PHE A 15 11.29 -7.71 16.03
N GLU A 16 10.82 -7.04 17.07
CA GLU A 16 11.51 -6.98 18.38
C GLU A 16 11.83 -8.36 18.96
N LYS A 17 10.94 -9.33 18.74
CA LYS A 17 11.14 -10.69 19.24
C LYS A 17 12.16 -11.43 18.37
N PRO A 18 13.27 -11.96 18.95
CA PRO A 18 14.28 -12.69 18.21
C PRO A 18 13.73 -13.84 17.39
N GLY A 19 14.21 -13.99 16.15
CA GLY A 19 13.76 -15.02 15.20
C GLY A 19 12.43 -14.70 14.50
N HIS A 20 11.81 -13.56 14.80
CA HIS A 20 10.63 -13.09 14.09
C HIS A 20 11.05 -12.09 13.03
N PHE A 21 10.55 -12.31 11.83
CA PHE A 21 10.86 -11.47 10.67
C PHE A 21 9.75 -11.56 9.63
N TYR A 22 9.72 -10.58 8.74
CA TYR A 22 8.92 -10.56 7.53
C TYR A 22 9.83 -10.30 6.33
N TYR A 23 9.93 -11.27 5.43
CA TYR A 23 10.61 -11.12 4.14
C TYR A 23 9.55 -10.94 3.06
N ASN A 24 9.63 -9.88 2.29
CA ASN A 24 8.65 -9.60 1.25
C ASN A 24 9.25 -9.11 -0.05
N GLN A 25 8.47 -9.28 -1.12
CA GLN A 25 8.69 -8.68 -2.42
C GLN A 25 7.44 -7.95 -2.87
N LYS A 26 7.62 -6.73 -3.35
CA LYS A 26 6.57 -5.90 -3.93
C LYS A 26 6.93 -5.60 -5.38
N ILE A 27 6.01 -5.90 -6.30
CA ILE A 27 6.12 -5.53 -7.71
C ILE A 27 4.87 -4.76 -8.09
N ASN A 28 5.01 -3.47 -8.34
CA ASN A 28 3.92 -2.61 -8.79
C ASN A 28 3.99 -2.43 -10.31
N CYS A 29 2.94 -1.87 -10.88
CA CYS A 29 2.84 -1.54 -12.30
C CYS A 29 2.91 -2.74 -13.26
N LEU A 30 2.62 -3.96 -12.81
CA LEU A 30 2.45 -5.13 -13.68
C LEU A 30 1.27 -4.88 -14.61
N ARG A 31 1.47 -4.97 -15.92
CA ARG A 31 0.38 -4.83 -16.88
C ARG A 31 -0.49 -6.07 -16.89
N ALA A 32 -1.81 -5.89 -16.86
CA ALA A 32 -2.77 -6.99 -16.81
C ALA A 32 -3.58 -7.08 -18.11
N SER A 33 -3.67 -8.29 -18.64
CA SER A 33 -4.51 -8.62 -19.78
C SER A 33 -5.37 -9.85 -19.50
N GLY A 34 -6.52 -9.97 -20.15
CA GLY A 34 -7.44 -11.08 -19.99
C GLY A 34 -8.87 -10.60 -19.78
N TRP A 35 -9.62 -11.26 -18.92
CA TRP A 35 -10.99 -10.87 -18.62
C TRP A 35 -11.40 -11.30 -17.20
N VAL A 36 -12.40 -10.61 -16.67
CA VAL A 36 -13.10 -11.00 -15.44
C VAL A 36 -14.59 -11.07 -15.70
N LYS A 37 -15.30 -11.95 -14.98
CA LYS A 37 -16.75 -12.04 -15.02
C LYS A 37 -17.33 -11.69 -13.67
N LEU A 38 -18.21 -10.70 -13.63
CA LEU A 38 -18.86 -10.22 -12.42
C LEU A 38 -20.36 -10.06 -12.66
N GLY A 39 -21.20 -10.66 -11.82
CA GLY A 39 -22.65 -10.58 -11.98
C GLY A 39 -23.21 -11.08 -13.33
N GLY A 40 -22.47 -12.00 -14.00
CA GLY A 40 -22.84 -12.46 -15.34
C GLY A 40 -22.25 -11.65 -16.49
N GLU A 41 -21.77 -10.44 -16.25
CA GLU A 41 -21.14 -9.54 -17.23
C GLU A 41 -19.64 -9.83 -17.33
N LYS A 42 -19.12 -9.79 -18.57
CA LYS A 42 -17.72 -10.01 -18.89
C LYS A 42 -17.03 -8.67 -19.13
N PHE A 43 -15.93 -8.42 -18.40
CA PHE A 43 -15.09 -7.22 -18.52
C PHE A 43 -13.74 -7.63 -19.10
N GLU A 44 -13.36 -7.07 -20.22
CA GLU A 44 -12.03 -7.26 -20.81
C GLU A 44 -11.01 -6.36 -20.10
N LEU A 45 -9.85 -6.96 -19.79
CA LEU A 45 -8.71 -6.26 -19.24
C LEU A 45 -7.68 -6.04 -20.32
N THR A 46 -7.29 -4.79 -20.53
CA THR A 46 -6.27 -4.42 -21.51
C THR A 46 -5.05 -3.80 -20.83
N PRO A 47 -3.82 -4.12 -21.28
CA PRO A 47 -2.59 -3.76 -20.55
C PRO A 47 -2.29 -2.25 -20.56
N ASP A 48 -3.00 -1.45 -21.35
CA ASP A 48 -2.93 0.01 -21.34
C ASP A 48 -3.77 0.66 -20.22
N ARG A 49 -4.72 -0.09 -19.64
CA ARG A 49 -5.67 0.43 -18.66
C ARG A 49 -5.67 -0.30 -17.32
N PHE A 50 -5.25 -1.57 -17.31
CA PHE A 50 -5.33 -2.41 -16.13
C PHE A 50 -3.94 -2.82 -15.65
N PHE A 51 -3.75 -2.66 -14.36
CA PHE A 51 -2.50 -2.96 -13.68
C PHE A 51 -2.75 -3.89 -12.50
N ALA A 52 -1.73 -4.64 -12.16
CA ALA A 52 -1.70 -5.50 -10.99
C ALA A 52 -0.51 -5.16 -10.11
N VAL A 53 -0.57 -5.61 -8.86
CA VAL A 53 0.53 -5.59 -7.91
C VAL A 53 0.75 -7.00 -7.41
N LEU A 54 2.02 -7.40 -7.30
CA LEU A 54 2.41 -8.56 -6.51
C LEU A 54 2.83 -8.07 -5.13
N ASP A 55 2.14 -8.54 -4.11
CA ASP A 55 2.54 -8.46 -2.71
C ASP A 55 2.74 -9.88 -2.20
N TRP A 56 4.00 -10.30 -2.18
CA TRP A 56 4.37 -11.63 -1.73
C TRP A 56 5.30 -11.54 -0.54
N GLY A 57 5.05 -12.37 0.46
CA GLY A 57 5.92 -12.42 1.60
C GLY A 57 5.81 -13.71 2.40
N ARG A 58 6.84 -13.94 3.21
CA ARG A 58 6.89 -15.03 4.19
C ARG A 58 7.64 -14.59 5.43
N GLY A 59 7.37 -15.27 6.55
CA GLY A 59 8.09 -14.93 7.79
C GLY A 59 7.47 -15.61 9.00
N VAL A 60 7.95 -15.19 10.15
CA VAL A 60 7.41 -15.54 11.46
C VAL A 60 7.03 -14.23 12.11
N TRP A 61 5.76 -13.92 12.12
CA TRP A 61 5.28 -12.66 12.66
C TRP A 61 4.95 -12.76 14.15
N THR A 62 4.87 -11.62 14.78
CA THR A 62 4.33 -11.50 16.14
C THR A 62 2.81 -11.62 16.14
N TYR A 63 2.22 -11.94 17.28
CA TYR A 63 0.79 -12.22 17.38
C TYR A 63 -0.09 -10.98 17.23
N HIS A 64 0.38 -9.82 17.69
CA HIS A 64 -0.30 -8.54 17.55
C HIS A 64 0.43 -7.68 16.53
N ASN A 65 -0.30 -7.26 15.50
CA ASN A 65 0.25 -6.38 14.49
C ASN A 65 -0.82 -5.38 14.04
N THR A 66 -0.39 -4.14 13.87
CA THR A 66 -1.16 -3.10 13.20
C THR A 66 -0.27 -2.50 12.13
N TRP A 67 -0.76 -2.40 10.91
CA TRP A 67 0.01 -1.79 9.83
C TRP A 67 -0.87 -0.95 8.92
N TYR A 68 -0.22 -0.01 8.30
CA TYR A 68 -0.79 0.82 7.25
C TYR A 68 -0.04 0.53 5.96
N TRP A 69 -0.78 0.35 4.89
CA TRP A 69 -0.18 0.06 3.60
C TRP A 69 -0.96 0.78 2.49
N SER A 70 -0.26 1.30 1.49
CA SER A 70 -0.84 1.93 0.31
C SER A 70 -0.12 1.43 -0.93
N SER A 71 -0.88 1.09 -1.94
CA SER A 71 -0.36 0.67 -3.23
C SER A 71 -1.13 1.34 -4.35
N ALA A 72 -0.40 1.76 -5.38
CA ALA A 72 -0.97 2.28 -6.60
C ALA A 72 -0.19 1.80 -7.82
N SER A 73 -0.90 1.64 -8.93
CA SER A 73 -0.31 1.27 -10.22
C SER A 73 -1.16 1.83 -11.35
N GLY A 74 -0.53 2.46 -12.33
CA GLY A 74 -1.23 3.05 -13.47
C GLY A 74 -0.29 3.69 -14.48
N LEU A 75 -0.83 4.55 -15.32
CA LEU A 75 -0.06 5.41 -16.22
C LEU A 75 -0.15 6.87 -15.78
N LEU A 76 0.97 7.54 -15.83
CA LEU A 76 1.07 8.98 -15.67
C LEU A 76 1.83 9.54 -16.87
N ASP A 77 1.18 10.38 -17.66
CA ASP A 77 1.72 10.93 -18.90
C ASP A 77 2.28 9.85 -19.86
N GLY A 78 1.61 8.68 -19.90
CA GLY A 78 1.98 7.54 -20.73
C GLY A 78 3.06 6.62 -20.15
N ALA A 79 3.73 7.00 -19.06
CA ALA A 79 4.71 6.17 -18.36
C ALA A 79 4.06 5.36 -17.22
N PRO A 80 4.45 4.10 -16.98
CA PRO A 80 4.06 3.37 -15.79
C PRO A 80 4.49 4.12 -14.53
N PHE A 81 3.53 4.35 -13.63
CA PHE A 81 3.72 5.02 -12.36
C PHE A 81 2.95 4.33 -11.24
N GLY A 82 3.56 4.26 -10.08
CA GLY A 82 2.95 3.69 -8.90
C GLY A 82 3.80 3.84 -7.66
N TRP A 83 3.35 3.22 -6.57
CA TRP A 83 4.08 3.18 -5.30
C TRP A 83 3.70 1.98 -4.46
N ASN A 84 4.62 1.63 -3.56
CA ASN A 84 4.38 0.85 -2.37
C ASN A 84 4.79 1.68 -1.17
N LEU A 85 3.87 1.92 -0.24
CA LEU A 85 4.10 2.66 0.99
C LEU A 85 3.57 1.85 2.17
N GLY A 86 4.31 1.80 3.27
CA GLY A 86 3.84 1.09 4.45
C GLY A 86 4.66 1.39 5.71
N TYR A 87 4.01 1.19 6.86
CA TYR A 87 4.64 1.23 8.17
C TYR A 87 3.82 0.46 9.21
N GLY A 88 4.41 0.20 10.36
CA GLY A 88 3.78 -0.44 11.51
C GLY A 88 3.90 -1.97 11.52
N PHE A 89 4.48 -2.61 10.50
CA PHE A 89 4.71 -4.05 10.45
C PHE A 89 6.19 -4.37 10.62
N GLY A 90 6.58 -4.67 11.86
CA GLY A 90 7.97 -4.90 12.25
C GLY A 90 8.76 -3.61 12.49
N ASP A 91 10.07 -3.76 12.69
CA ASP A 91 11.01 -2.65 12.88
C ASP A 91 11.54 -2.16 11.54
N THR A 92 11.11 -0.97 11.15
CA THR A 92 11.51 -0.30 9.90
C THR A 92 12.57 0.78 10.11
N SER A 93 13.22 0.83 11.27
CA SER A 93 14.22 1.85 11.59
C SER A 93 15.45 1.83 10.67
N ALA A 94 15.86 0.63 10.22
CA ALA A 94 17.00 0.46 9.33
C ALA A 94 16.65 0.53 7.85
N ALA A 95 15.43 0.15 7.49
CA ALA A 95 14.97 0.14 6.09
C ALA A 95 13.43 0.16 6.03
N THR A 96 12.88 0.83 5.03
CA THR A 96 11.44 0.90 4.78
C THR A 96 11.06 0.16 3.51
N GLU A 97 9.80 -0.24 3.39
CA GLU A 97 9.21 -0.73 2.13
C GLU A 97 8.64 0.39 1.26
N ASN A 98 9.01 1.63 1.53
CA ASN A 98 8.49 2.80 0.84
C ASN A 98 9.26 3.08 -0.45
N ALA A 99 8.58 3.09 -1.57
CA ALA A 99 9.16 3.37 -2.86
C ALA A 99 8.13 3.89 -3.87
N LEU A 100 8.60 4.74 -4.78
CA LEU A 100 7.92 5.04 -6.04
C LEU A 100 8.43 4.10 -7.12
N ILE A 101 7.57 3.78 -8.07
CA ILE A 101 7.94 3.12 -9.32
C ILE A 101 7.60 4.09 -10.45
N TYR A 102 8.58 4.42 -11.26
CA TYR A 102 8.40 5.29 -12.41
C TYR A 102 9.17 4.76 -13.62
N ASN A 103 8.46 4.50 -14.69
CA ASN A 103 9.01 3.98 -15.94
C ASN A 103 9.94 2.76 -15.75
N GLY A 104 9.49 1.79 -14.94
CA GLY A 104 10.21 0.55 -14.65
C GLY A 104 11.25 0.64 -13.53
N ARG A 105 11.62 1.84 -13.08
CA ARG A 105 12.63 2.05 -12.05
C ARG A 105 12.03 2.34 -10.68
N LEU A 106 12.74 1.92 -9.65
CA LEU A 106 12.33 2.06 -8.26
C LEU A 106 13.10 3.21 -7.59
N HIS A 107 12.36 4.13 -6.97
CA HIS A 107 12.89 5.29 -6.26
C HIS A 107 12.52 5.15 -4.78
N LYS A 108 13.49 4.90 -3.92
CA LYS A 108 13.28 4.71 -2.50
C LYS A 108 12.81 6.00 -1.83
N LEU A 109 11.83 5.85 -0.95
CA LEU A 109 11.40 6.89 -0.03
C LEU A 109 11.79 6.52 1.40
N ASP A 110 11.89 7.53 2.24
CA ASP A 110 12.09 7.36 3.66
C ASP A 110 10.76 7.02 4.38
N HIS A 111 10.62 7.32 5.65
CA HIS A 111 9.41 7.04 6.41
C HIS A 111 8.20 7.83 5.88
N VAL A 112 7.06 7.18 5.84
CA VAL A 112 5.80 7.81 5.42
C VAL A 112 4.82 7.93 6.57
N THR A 113 3.93 8.91 6.47
CA THR A 113 2.84 9.13 7.41
C THR A 113 1.53 9.26 6.65
N PHE A 114 0.50 8.54 7.10
CA PHE A 114 -0.87 8.67 6.63
C PHE A 114 -1.66 9.44 7.69
N GLU A 115 -1.92 10.72 7.41
CA GLU A 115 -2.65 11.61 8.32
C GLU A 115 -4.15 11.34 8.21
N ILE A 116 -4.61 10.23 8.81
CA ILE A 116 -6.02 9.85 8.82
C ILE A 116 -6.77 10.75 9.80
N PRO A 117 -7.85 11.44 9.37
CA PRO A 117 -8.63 12.28 10.27
C PRO A 117 -9.29 11.49 11.40
N MET A 118 -9.45 12.12 12.54
CA MET A 118 -10.16 11.55 13.68
C MET A 118 -11.54 12.22 13.82
N LYS A 119 -12.57 11.41 14.01
CA LYS A 119 -13.93 11.84 14.36
C LYS A 119 -14.43 11.00 15.53
N ASP A 120 -14.91 11.63 16.57
CA ASP A 120 -15.44 10.98 17.78
C ASP A 120 -14.46 9.91 18.36
N ARG A 121 -13.14 10.22 18.36
CA ARG A 121 -12.04 9.35 18.81
C ARG A 121 -11.83 8.09 17.97
N LYS A 122 -12.36 8.05 16.76
CA LYS A 122 -12.15 6.97 15.79
C LYS A 122 -11.58 7.54 14.50
N GLU A 123 -10.86 6.72 13.77
CA GLU A 123 -10.36 7.10 12.44
C GLU A 123 -11.53 7.27 11.47
N ASP A 124 -11.57 8.39 10.77
CA ASP A 124 -12.56 8.71 9.75
C ASP A 124 -11.96 8.43 8.36
N TYR A 125 -12.15 7.21 7.90
CA TYR A 125 -11.57 6.72 6.65
C TYR A 125 -12.20 7.34 5.40
N LEU A 126 -13.35 8.00 5.51
CA LEU A 126 -14.05 8.60 4.37
C LEU A 126 -13.88 10.12 4.27
N SER A 127 -13.25 10.75 5.24
CA SER A 127 -12.77 12.14 5.10
C SER A 127 -11.46 12.20 4.32
N PRO A 128 -11.11 13.32 3.67
CA PRO A 128 -9.83 13.45 2.97
C PRO A 128 -8.62 13.30 3.90
N TRP A 129 -7.59 12.59 3.45
CA TRP A 129 -6.34 12.37 4.18
C TRP A 129 -5.18 13.11 3.52
N ARG A 130 -4.07 13.23 4.26
CA ARG A 130 -2.80 13.66 3.71
C ARG A 130 -1.76 12.56 3.90
N PHE A 131 -0.90 12.42 2.91
CA PHE A 131 0.24 11.51 2.91
C PHE A 131 1.51 12.32 2.76
N THR A 132 2.48 12.03 3.61
CA THR A 132 3.78 12.68 3.57
C THR A 132 4.90 11.67 3.71
N SER A 133 6.09 12.02 3.22
CA SER A 133 7.33 11.30 3.53
C SER A 133 8.29 12.20 4.29
N SER A 134 9.10 11.64 5.18
CA SER A 134 10.03 12.41 6.02
C SER A 134 11.14 13.10 5.23
N ASP A 135 11.46 12.58 4.03
CA ASP A 135 12.37 13.18 3.07
C ASP A 135 11.72 14.25 2.17
N GLY A 136 10.43 14.54 2.36
CA GLY A 136 9.66 15.52 1.58
C GLY A 136 9.43 15.14 0.12
N ARG A 137 9.68 13.91 -0.25
CA ARG A 137 9.60 13.44 -1.64
C ARG A 137 8.23 12.87 -2.04
N PHE A 138 7.31 12.74 -1.07
CA PHE A 138 5.94 12.29 -1.32
C PHE A 138 4.97 13.15 -0.53
N GLU A 139 4.25 14.04 -1.22
CA GLU A 139 3.27 14.96 -0.65
C GLU A 139 1.97 14.84 -1.42
N MET A 140 0.98 14.13 -0.85
CA MET A 140 -0.27 13.82 -1.53
C MET A 140 -1.50 14.11 -0.66
N GLN A 141 -2.53 14.63 -1.30
CA GLN A 141 -3.89 14.60 -0.80
C GLN A 141 -4.59 13.35 -1.31
N PHE A 142 -5.27 12.65 -0.44
CA PHE A 142 -6.08 11.48 -0.76
C PHE A 142 -7.55 11.78 -0.53
N ARG A 143 -8.36 11.55 -1.54
CA ARG A 143 -9.80 11.66 -1.49
C ARG A 143 -10.41 10.25 -1.53
N PRO A 144 -10.92 9.73 -0.40
CA PRO A 144 -11.57 8.43 -0.35
C PRO A 144 -12.82 8.39 -1.24
N VAL A 145 -13.08 7.21 -1.81
CA VAL A 145 -14.28 6.93 -2.62
C VAL A 145 -15.07 5.78 -1.99
N LEU A 146 -14.37 4.79 -1.44
CA LEU A 146 -14.98 3.59 -0.87
C LEU A 146 -14.11 3.07 0.27
N ASP A 147 -14.73 2.77 1.40
CA ASP A 147 -14.15 1.96 2.46
C ASP A 147 -14.77 0.55 2.42
N ARG A 148 -13.96 -0.44 2.12
CA ARG A 148 -14.32 -1.85 2.19
C ARG A 148 -13.87 -2.39 3.54
N ALA A 149 -14.71 -2.22 4.55
CA ALA A 149 -14.44 -2.69 5.91
C ALA A 149 -14.83 -4.17 6.09
N ALA A 150 -14.00 -4.90 6.82
CA ALA A 150 -14.28 -6.28 7.23
C ALA A 150 -13.73 -6.49 8.64
N CYS A 151 -14.62 -6.86 9.56
CA CYS A 151 -14.24 -7.25 10.92
C CYS A 151 -14.57 -8.72 11.13
N THR A 152 -13.57 -9.50 11.50
CA THR A 152 -13.74 -10.91 11.88
C THR A 152 -13.29 -11.06 13.33
N ASP A 153 -14.20 -11.51 14.20
CA ASP A 153 -13.94 -11.71 15.61
C ASP A 153 -14.31 -13.15 15.99
N PHE A 154 -13.31 -14.00 16.11
CA PHE A 154 -13.42 -15.34 16.71
C PHE A 154 -12.65 -15.31 18.02
N LYS A 155 -13.22 -15.78 19.11
CA LYS A 155 -12.69 -15.74 20.49
C LYS A 155 -11.17 -15.71 20.69
N LEU A 156 -10.39 -16.28 19.77
CA LEU A 156 -8.94 -16.35 19.79
C LEU A 156 -8.26 -15.51 18.69
N LEU A 157 -9.03 -14.95 17.75
CA LEU A 157 -8.48 -14.25 16.61
C LEU A 157 -9.41 -13.11 16.22
N LYS A 158 -8.89 -11.88 16.29
CA LYS A 158 -9.60 -10.70 15.84
C LYS A 158 -8.83 -10.05 14.69
N SER A 159 -9.52 -9.78 13.59
CA SER A 159 -8.99 -9.02 12.47
C SER A 159 -9.98 -7.90 12.15
N ASP A 160 -9.50 -6.66 12.18
CA ASP A 160 -10.26 -5.48 11.78
C ASP A 160 -9.53 -4.82 10.62
N GLN A 161 -10.17 -4.78 9.46
CA GLN A 161 -9.55 -4.36 8.22
C GLN A 161 -10.39 -3.28 7.54
N HIS A 162 -9.73 -2.19 7.19
CA HIS A 162 -10.28 -1.16 6.32
C HIS A 162 -9.47 -1.11 5.03
N GLN A 163 -10.10 -1.39 3.89
CA GLN A 163 -9.50 -1.25 2.57
C GLN A 163 -10.15 -0.05 1.88
N VAL A 164 -9.45 1.06 1.92
CA VAL A 164 -9.97 2.31 1.40
C VAL A 164 -9.48 2.55 -0.01
N PHE A 165 -10.39 2.70 -0.95
CA PHE A 165 -10.11 3.07 -2.33
C PHE A 165 -10.35 4.56 -2.51
N GLY A 166 -9.49 5.22 -3.27
CA GLY A 166 -9.63 6.66 -3.48
C GLY A 166 -8.64 7.20 -4.48
N ARG A 167 -8.60 8.52 -4.57
CA ARG A 167 -7.83 9.24 -5.58
C ARG A 167 -6.81 10.15 -4.94
N PHE A 168 -5.60 10.10 -5.47
CA PHE A 168 -4.46 10.88 -5.02
C PHE A 168 -4.21 12.08 -5.94
N THR A 169 -3.88 13.22 -5.32
CA THR A 169 -3.43 14.43 -6.02
C THR A 169 -2.31 15.08 -5.24
N GLY A 170 -1.19 15.40 -5.88
CA GLY A 170 -0.05 16.02 -5.22
C GLY A 170 1.22 15.90 -6.03
N THR A 171 2.35 15.72 -5.35
CA THR A 171 3.68 15.66 -5.97
C THR A 171 4.50 14.52 -5.38
N ALA A 172 5.20 13.81 -6.25
CA ALA A 172 6.25 12.88 -5.89
C ALA A 172 7.57 13.36 -6.50
N VAL A 173 8.71 13.09 -5.86
CA VAL A 173 10.05 13.48 -6.35
C VAL A 173 10.91 12.23 -6.52
N LEU A 174 11.46 12.05 -7.72
CA LEU A 174 12.34 10.94 -8.06
C LEU A 174 13.75 11.13 -7.47
N ASP A 175 14.61 10.12 -7.57
CA ASP A 175 15.98 10.18 -7.01
C ASP A 175 16.86 11.24 -7.66
N ASP A 176 16.58 11.59 -8.91
CA ASP A 176 17.29 12.65 -9.65
C ASP A 176 16.75 14.07 -9.37
N GLY A 177 15.75 14.20 -8.46
CA GLY A 177 15.10 15.46 -8.14
C GLY A 177 13.95 15.84 -9.08
N THR A 178 13.62 15.01 -10.07
CA THR A 178 12.50 15.26 -10.97
C THR A 178 11.18 15.22 -10.20
N ALA A 179 10.43 16.32 -10.25
CA ALA A 179 9.11 16.39 -9.64
C ALA A 179 8.03 15.83 -10.58
N VAL A 180 7.32 14.84 -10.12
CA VAL A 180 6.22 14.17 -10.81
C VAL A 180 4.91 14.67 -10.21
N ARG A 181 4.09 15.33 -11.02
CA ARG A 181 2.77 15.83 -10.59
C ARG A 181 1.72 14.77 -10.80
N VAL A 182 1.05 14.41 -9.72
CA VAL A 182 -0.02 13.40 -9.69
C VAL A 182 -1.37 14.12 -9.59
N LYS A 183 -2.30 13.78 -10.46
CA LYS A 183 -3.65 14.35 -10.46
C LYS A 183 -4.69 13.24 -10.60
N ASP A 184 -5.56 13.13 -9.59
CA ASP A 184 -6.72 12.24 -9.58
C ASP A 184 -6.38 10.73 -9.83
N PHE A 185 -5.23 10.29 -9.34
CA PHE A 185 -4.69 8.94 -9.54
C PHE A 185 -5.36 7.93 -8.59
N LEU A 186 -5.90 6.84 -9.13
CA LEU A 186 -6.65 5.83 -8.37
C LEU A 186 -5.70 4.87 -7.64
N ALA A 187 -5.95 4.64 -6.35
CA ALA A 187 -5.20 3.68 -5.54
C ALA A 187 -6.07 2.97 -4.49
N ALA A 188 -5.53 1.89 -3.95
CA ALA A 188 -6.11 1.12 -2.86
C ALA A 188 -5.24 1.20 -1.60
N MET A 189 -5.89 1.13 -0.43
CA MET A 189 -5.25 1.14 0.88
C MET A 189 -5.92 0.14 1.82
N PRO A 190 -5.33 -1.01 2.11
CA PRO A 190 -5.75 -1.86 3.20
C PRO A 190 -5.11 -1.46 4.53
N LYS A 191 -5.90 -1.48 5.60
CA LYS A 191 -5.46 -1.47 7.00
C LYS A 191 -6.04 -2.69 7.70
N PRO A 192 -5.26 -3.68 8.08
CA PRO A 192 -5.69 -4.73 8.99
C PRO A 192 -5.21 -4.50 10.41
N GLU A 193 -6.10 -4.68 11.38
CA GLU A 193 -5.77 -4.85 12.79
C GLU A 193 -6.01 -6.30 13.22
N LYS A 194 -5.01 -6.93 13.82
CA LYS A 194 -5.18 -8.19 14.53
C LYS A 194 -5.06 -7.93 16.02
N LYS A 195 -6.15 -8.04 16.75
CA LYS A 195 -6.14 -8.06 18.21
C LYS A 195 -6.39 -9.49 18.67
N SER A 196 -5.50 -10.05 19.47
CA SER A 196 -5.79 -11.26 20.22
C SER A 196 -6.39 -10.90 21.57
N THR A 197 -7.34 -11.67 22.02
CA THR A 197 -7.71 -11.69 23.42
C THR A 197 -6.70 -12.59 24.15
N SER A 198 -5.91 -12.01 25.07
CA SER A 198 -5.14 -12.80 26.00
C SER A 198 -6.10 -13.62 26.87
N SER A 199 -6.05 -14.93 26.78
CA SER A 199 -6.54 -15.77 27.89
C SER A 199 -5.53 -15.61 29.03
N THR A 200 -5.97 -14.95 30.08
CA THR A 200 -5.35 -15.03 31.39
C THR A 200 -5.52 -16.46 31.91
N GLU A 201 -4.46 -17.18 32.10
CA GLU A 201 -4.22 -18.14 33.16
C GLU A 201 -2.78 -18.00 33.63
#